data_194372976d0668a9f4645697bed572f2
#
_entry.id   194372976d0668a9f4645697bed572f2
#
_cell.length_a   1.000
_cell.length_b   1.000
_cell.length_c   1.000
_cell.angle_alpha   90.00
_cell.angle_beta   90.00
_cell.angle_gamma   90.00
#
_symmetry.space_group_name_H-M   'P 1'
#
loop_
_entity.id
_entity.type
_entity.pdbx_description
1 polymer ?
#
loop_
_entity_poly.entity_id
_entity_poly.type
_entity_poly.pdbx_seq_one_letter_code
_entity_poly.pdbx_strand_id
1 'polypeptide(L)'
;MTRKQKLKTSTDDVEQRYANWMAQLISIMMPWALYWIAGRASAKTVQVLSERVQEVAQDCQGAPFAWVADTYSDLHKNVIPSLIDGLSLLGWEIGIHYVINQEPPKEWQERMYNVCTDWRNTMVFYTGFNFTFISLDRPSIGAGRSYVGVFGDEVKYFPEEKFTNLLKAVRGFRVKYGMNVWYRSRTLTTDMPNPNHIGEYDWILKLAKQNDKDKILLMLQAGFVYNETKKTYVATLQEYNEVLKKYRFDKSLAPNLNKLQRALELAGRNMKRWEERWIKTRSRTSFFFISSSYVNADVLGLDWFSDEFSEGLEGILCNILSIIPKLEAGQMFYCNLAIRHFYADGFINEIIEQKPLGWKEDCTVLRHLDMNRPIEAGMDSGNMLSMVFGQQDKKKYKVLKELYTLPPNTARELADSFLEYFKPHKRKILKLYYDRSMNNYHKVKADMATQIKKNIEYYADGTRTGWQVQLMSIGQGNIGSNLEYRFFMDLLSGNLERGLFTIQFDQYNCSNLKSEMEITGTKTVSRSNGSSEIVKLKTGDKLPTNRLPKESTNLTDALKYLMLRKEWIRIWKTGRNLSVASRM
;
A
#
# COMPACT_ATOMS: atom_id res chain seq x y z
N MET A 1 -7.02 35.15 16.12
CA MET A 1 -8.14 34.91 17.08
C MET A 1 -8.54 33.44 16.96
N THR A 2 -8.02 32.62 17.83
CA THR A 2 -8.27 31.16 17.86
C THR A 2 -9.58 30.93 18.62
N ARG A 3 -10.61 30.56 17.90
CA ARG A 3 -11.90 30.13 18.46
C ARG A 3 -11.66 28.79 19.16
N LYS A 4 -11.59 28.77 20.49
CA LYS A 4 -11.64 27.56 21.31
C LYS A 4 -12.99 26.88 21.05
N GLN A 5 -13.03 25.95 20.10
CA GLN A 5 -14.17 25.04 19.99
C GLN A 5 -14.08 24.08 21.18
N LYS A 6 -15.00 24.25 22.13
CA LYS A 6 -15.24 23.28 23.19
C LYS A 6 -15.63 21.95 22.51
N LEU A 7 -14.96 20.87 22.86
CA LEU A 7 -15.42 19.51 22.59
C LEU A 7 -16.90 19.44 22.99
N LYS A 8 -17.77 19.26 21.99
CA LYS A 8 -19.17 18.95 22.24
C LYS A 8 -19.26 17.52 22.73
N THR A 9 -19.30 17.31 24.02
CA THR A 9 -19.75 16.07 24.66
C THR A 9 -21.27 16.13 24.79
N SER A 10 -22.00 16.32 23.70
CA SER A 10 -23.44 16.27 23.76
C SER A 10 -23.89 14.88 23.30
N THR A 11 -24.48 14.16 24.21
CA THR A 11 -25.23 12.91 23.99
C THR A 11 -26.55 13.15 23.23
N ASP A 12 -26.76 14.34 22.69
CA ASP A 12 -28.04 14.77 22.16
C ASP A 12 -28.27 14.36 20.69
N ASP A 13 -27.22 14.00 19.95
CA ASP A 13 -27.35 13.60 18.55
C ASP A 13 -26.80 12.19 18.35
N VAL A 14 -27.72 11.21 18.27
CA VAL A 14 -27.39 9.85 17.79
C VAL A 14 -27.39 9.89 16.28
N GLU A 15 -26.21 9.86 15.70
CA GLU A 15 -26.03 9.82 14.26
C GLU A 15 -26.03 8.37 13.77
N GLN A 16 -26.92 8.03 12.83
CA GLN A 16 -26.90 6.72 12.17
C GLN A 16 -25.84 6.74 11.07
N ARG A 17 -24.96 5.73 11.09
CA ARG A 17 -23.92 5.57 10.09
C ARG A 17 -24.08 4.26 9.35
N TYR A 18 -23.79 4.30 8.05
CA TYR A 18 -23.67 3.10 7.27
C TYR A 18 -22.37 2.36 7.62
N ALA A 19 -22.49 1.06 7.81
CA ALA A 19 -21.35 0.15 7.86
C ALA A 19 -21.74 -1.16 7.17
N ASN A 20 -20.85 -1.75 6.39
CA ASN A 20 -21.09 -3.04 5.79
C ASN A 20 -21.26 -4.11 6.89
N TRP A 21 -21.92 -5.22 6.55
CA TRP A 21 -22.28 -6.24 7.55
C TRP A 21 -21.06 -6.83 8.28
N MET A 22 -19.88 -6.92 7.60
CA MET A 22 -18.67 -7.42 8.23
C MET A 22 -18.09 -6.39 9.21
N ALA A 23 -18.09 -5.11 8.85
CA ALA A 23 -17.69 -4.05 9.76
C ALA A 23 -18.57 -4.01 11.00
N GLN A 24 -19.90 -4.16 10.83
CA GLN A 24 -20.84 -4.29 11.96
C GLN A 24 -20.53 -5.49 12.84
N LEU A 25 -20.27 -6.66 12.25
CA LEU A 25 -19.92 -7.87 12.99
C LEU A 25 -18.63 -7.69 13.80
N ILE A 26 -17.60 -7.11 13.20
CA ILE A 26 -16.32 -6.82 13.87
C ILE A 26 -16.52 -5.81 15.00
N SER A 27 -17.33 -4.76 14.78
CA SER A 27 -17.68 -3.76 15.80
C SER A 27 -18.38 -4.39 17.01
N ILE A 28 -19.35 -5.27 16.77
CA ILE A 28 -20.06 -5.99 17.85
C ILE A 28 -19.10 -6.89 18.65
N MET A 29 -18.24 -7.62 17.98
CA MET A 29 -17.28 -8.53 18.62
C MET A 29 -16.09 -7.80 19.22
N MET A 30 -15.53 -6.84 18.51
CA MET A 30 -14.31 -6.06 18.82
C MET A 30 -13.21 -6.95 19.42
N PRO A 31 -12.72 -7.99 18.67
CA PRO A 31 -11.84 -9.02 19.21
C PRO A 31 -10.49 -8.44 19.64
N TRP A 32 -9.83 -9.09 20.61
CA TRP A 32 -8.46 -8.74 21.02
C TRP A 32 -7.47 -8.80 19.85
N ALA A 33 -7.49 -9.87 19.05
CA ALA A 33 -6.73 -9.95 17.82
C ALA A 33 -7.68 -10.10 16.62
N LEU A 34 -7.56 -9.20 15.67
CA LEU A 34 -8.27 -9.22 14.41
C LEU A 34 -7.30 -9.54 13.27
N TYR A 35 -7.59 -10.56 12.49
CA TYR A 35 -6.88 -10.91 11.26
C TYR A 35 -7.90 -11.02 10.13
N TRP A 36 -7.97 -10.00 9.30
CA TRP A 36 -9.00 -9.94 8.26
C TRP A 36 -8.39 -9.84 6.87
N ILE A 37 -8.59 -10.90 6.10
CA ILE A 37 -8.28 -10.92 4.67
C ILE A 37 -9.57 -10.57 3.93
N ALA A 38 -9.58 -9.49 3.19
CA ALA A 38 -10.77 -9.01 2.50
C ALA A 38 -10.45 -8.48 1.11
N GLY A 39 -11.32 -8.73 0.17
CA GLY A 39 -11.19 -8.22 -1.19
C GLY A 39 -11.08 -6.70 -1.24
N ARG A 40 -10.65 -6.17 -2.36
CA ARG A 40 -10.54 -4.72 -2.60
C ARG A 40 -11.87 -4.03 -2.34
N ALA A 41 -11.81 -2.75 -1.98
CA ALA A 41 -12.96 -1.91 -1.70
C ALA A 41 -13.92 -2.44 -0.59
N SER A 42 -13.48 -3.39 0.25
CA SER A 42 -14.24 -3.89 1.40
C SER A 42 -14.30 -2.92 2.59
N ALA A 43 -13.79 -1.71 2.44
CA ALA A 43 -13.73 -0.64 3.44
C ALA A 43 -12.94 -1.02 4.73
N LYS A 44 -11.88 -1.85 4.58
CA LYS A 44 -11.01 -2.27 5.69
C LYS A 44 -10.54 -1.10 6.54
N THR A 45 -9.89 -0.13 5.92
CA THR A 45 -9.24 0.99 6.61
C THR A 45 -10.27 2.01 7.09
N VAL A 46 -11.19 2.41 6.21
CA VAL A 46 -12.16 3.50 6.48
C VAL A 46 -13.20 3.10 7.54
N GLN A 47 -13.70 1.87 7.53
CA GLN A 47 -14.74 1.44 8.48
C GLN A 47 -14.16 0.68 9.67
N VAL A 48 -13.33 -0.35 9.44
CA VAL A 48 -12.91 -1.25 10.52
C VAL A 48 -11.70 -0.73 11.28
N LEU A 49 -10.63 -0.33 10.57
CA LEU A 49 -9.42 0.13 11.27
C LEU A 49 -9.67 1.44 12.00
N SER A 50 -10.38 2.41 11.38
CA SER A 50 -10.70 3.70 12.02
C SER A 50 -11.55 3.53 13.28
N GLU A 51 -12.58 2.68 13.27
CA GLU A 51 -13.41 2.39 14.44
C GLU A 51 -12.59 1.73 15.55
N ARG A 52 -11.75 0.75 15.21
CA ARG A 52 -10.87 0.11 16.19
C ARG A 52 -9.84 1.08 16.77
N VAL A 53 -9.33 2.02 15.98
CA VAL A 53 -8.45 3.09 16.45
C VAL A 53 -9.17 3.98 17.45
N GLN A 54 -10.41 4.39 17.15
CA GLN A 54 -11.22 5.21 18.03
C GLN A 54 -11.45 4.50 19.38
N GLU A 55 -11.85 3.23 19.36
CA GLU A 55 -12.10 2.42 20.55
C GLU A 55 -10.82 2.26 21.39
N VAL A 56 -9.71 1.87 20.76
CA VAL A 56 -8.42 1.69 21.45
C VAL A 56 -7.94 3.01 22.05
N ALA A 57 -8.07 4.12 21.32
CA ALA A 57 -7.63 5.43 21.82
C ALA A 57 -8.43 5.92 23.03
N GLN A 58 -9.69 5.51 23.15
CA GLN A 58 -10.54 5.78 24.31
C GLN A 58 -10.22 4.84 25.49
N ASP A 59 -10.05 3.54 25.22
CA ASP A 59 -9.83 2.52 26.23
C ASP A 59 -8.40 2.50 26.80
N CYS A 60 -7.42 2.83 25.95
CA CYS A 60 -5.99 2.80 26.28
C CYS A 60 -5.39 4.20 26.31
N GLN A 61 -5.94 5.10 27.10
CA GLN A 61 -5.46 6.48 27.19
C GLN A 61 -3.95 6.52 27.54
N GLY A 62 -3.21 7.31 26.79
CA GLY A 62 -1.77 7.49 26.94
C GLY A 62 -0.90 6.34 26.43
N ALA A 63 -1.47 5.28 25.88
CA ALA A 63 -0.73 4.10 25.46
C ALA A 63 -0.03 4.31 24.10
N PRO A 64 1.25 3.88 23.96
CA PRO A 64 1.92 3.83 22.66
C PRO A 64 1.62 2.51 21.95
N PHE A 65 1.20 2.61 20.70
CA PHE A 65 0.98 1.50 19.78
C PHE A 65 1.91 1.63 18.56
N ALA A 66 2.20 0.51 17.92
CA ALA A 66 2.87 0.49 16.63
C ALA A 66 1.85 0.42 15.50
N TRP A 67 2.01 1.24 14.46
CA TRP A 67 1.36 1.02 13.18
C TRP A 67 2.41 0.64 12.15
N VAL A 68 2.27 -0.53 11.57
CA VAL A 68 3.28 -1.15 10.71
C VAL A 68 2.82 -1.12 9.26
N ALA A 69 3.72 -0.76 8.37
CA ALA A 69 3.59 -0.94 6.93
C ALA A 69 4.89 -1.46 6.34
N ASP A 70 4.83 -1.89 5.10
CA ASP A 70 6.03 -2.34 4.39
C ASP A 70 6.99 -1.17 4.13
N THR A 71 6.47 -0.02 3.69
CA THR A 71 7.25 1.22 3.48
C THR A 71 6.59 2.46 4.06
N TYR A 72 7.41 3.50 4.36
CA TYR A 72 6.89 4.82 4.71
C TYR A 72 6.14 5.49 3.56
N SER A 73 6.55 5.26 2.31
CA SER A 73 5.86 5.78 1.14
C SER A 73 4.42 5.30 1.08
N ASP A 74 4.20 4.00 1.34
CA ASP A 74 2.86 3.41 1.38
C ASP A 74 2.03 3.96 2.54
N LEU A 75 2.61 4.08 3.73
CA LEU A 75 1.97 4.74 4.87
C LEU A 75 1.43 6.13 4.52
N HIS A 76 2.28 6.98 3.94
CA HIS A 76 1.94 8.36 3.65
C HIS A 76 0.95 8.52 2.50
N LYS A 77 1.02 7.66 1.47
CA LYS A 77 0.19 7.78 0.27
C LYS A 77 -1.17 7.10 0.40
N ASN A 78 -1.24 5.98 1.11
CA ASN A 78 -2.40 5.10 1.08
C ASN A 78 -3.06 4.95 2.46
N VAL A 79 -2.27 4.60 3.49
CA VAL A 79 -2.83 4.22 4.80
C VAL A 79 -3.31 5.44 5.59
N ILE A 80 -2.44 6.45 5.75
CA ILE A 80 -2.77 7.64 6.56
C ILE A 80 -3.95 8.41 5.97
N PRO A 81 -4.03 8.71 4.65
CA PRO A 81 -5.19 9.39 4.08
C PRO A 81 -6.50 8.63 4.32
N SER A 82 -6.53 7.32 4.06
CA SER A 82 -7.71 6.49 4.28
C SER A 82 -8.13 6.42 5.75
N LEU A 83 -7.16 6.44 6.67
CA LEU A 83 -7.43 6.49 8.11
C LEU A 83 -8.02 7.85 8.52
N ILE A 84 -7.52 8.96 7.98
CA ILE A 84 -8.05 10.31 8.19
C ILE A 84 -9.51 10.38 7.74
N ASP A 85 -9.81 9.88 6.54
CA ASP A 85 -11.17 9.82 6.00
C ASP A 85 -12.09 9.02 6.93
N GLY A 86 -11.65 7.84 7.38
CA GLY A 86 -12.41 7.01 8.29
C GLY A 86 -12.65 7.65 9.66
N LEU A 87 -11.64 8.30 10.23
CA LEU A 87 -11.77 9.03 11.50
C LEU A 87 -12.70 10.25 11.36
N SER A 88 -12.65 10.95 10.23
CA SER A 88 -13.57 12.07 9.94
C SER A 88 -15.01 11.60 9.88
N LEU A 89 -15.29 10.45 9.23
CA LEU A 89 -16.61 9.83 9.26
C LEU A 89 -17.06 9.46 10.67
N LEU A 90 -16.14 9.19 11.58
CA LEU A 90 -16.41 8.95 13.01
C LEU A 90 -16.49 10.24 13.84
N GLY A 91 -16.46 11.41 13.19
CA GLY A 91 -16.51 12.72 13.84
C GLY A 91 -15.20 13.14 14.51
N TRP A 92 -14.09 12.49 14.18
CA TRP A 92 -12.77 12.85 14.67
C TRP A 92 -11.98 13.63 13.62
N GLU A 93 -11.63 14.86 13.94
CA GLU A 93 -10.98 15.81 13.03
C GLU A 93 -9.52 16.03 13.42
N ILE A 94 -8.67 16.18 12.40
CA ILE A 94 -7.27 16.56 12.58
C ILE A 94 -7.15 17.95 13.24
N GLY A 95 -6.22 18.10 14.17
CA GLY A 95 -6.01 19.33 14.93
C GLY A 95 -6.96 19.51 16.12
N ILE A 96 -8.09 18.78 16.17
CA ILE A 96 -9.06 18.79 17.27
C ILE A 96 -8.95 17.53 18.11
N HIS A 97 -8.97 16.36 17.47
CA HIS A 97 -8.96 15.06 18.13
C HIS A 97 -7.63 14.34 18.03
N TYR A 98 -6.85 14.63 17.01
CA TYR A 98 -5.52 14.06 16.79
C TYR A 98 -4.63 14.97 15.94
N VAL A 99 -3.32 14.74 16.01
CA VAL A 99 -2.31 15.39 15.17
C VAL A 99 -1.38 14.33 14.59
N ILE A 100 -0.80 14.63 13.41
CA ILE A 100 0.09 13.71 12.68
C ILE A 100 1.39 14.44 12.36
N ASN A 101 2.53 13.81 12.64
CA ASN A 101 3.88 14.30 12.33
C ASN A 101 4.18 15.70 12.88
N GLN A 102 3.54 16.09 13.95
CA GLN A 102 3.76 17.38 14.60
C GLN A 102 3.62 17.26 16.11
N GLU A 103 4.19 18.22 16.82
CA GLU A 103 4.10 18.30 18.26
C GLU A 103 2.64 18.49 18.71
N PRO A 104 2.09 17.60 19.58
CA PRO A 104 0.74 17.73 20.09
C PRO A 104 0.66 18.82 21.18
N PRO A 105 -0.55 19.33 21.48
CA PRO A 105 -0.77 20.22 22.62
C PRO A 105 -0.22 19.66 23.93
N LYS A 106 0.32 20.51 24.81
CA LYS A 106 0.92 20.09 26.09
C LYS A 106 -0.03 19.25 26.94
N GLU A 107 -1.31 19.61 26.98
CA GLU A 107 -2.35 18.83 27.68
C GLU A 107 -2.47 17.39 27.20
N TRP A 108 -2.17 17.11 25.91
CA TRP A 108 -2.15 15.76 25.37
C TRP A 108 -0.86 15.03 25.72
N GLN A 109 0.28 15.75 25.70
CA GLN A 109 1.57 15.20 26.11
C GLN A 109 1.56 14.75 27.58
N GLU A 110 0.92 15.51 28.47
CA GLU A 110 0.77 15.16 29.90
C GLU A 110 -0.03 13.87 30.12
N ARG A 111 -0.91 13.51 29.18
CA ARG A 111 -1.68 12.26 29.24
C ARG A 111 -0.88 11.06 28.70
N MET A 112 0.16 11.29 27.92
CA MET A 112 0.99 10.22 27.37
C MET A 112 1.73 9.48 28.50
N TYR A 113 1.81 8.17 28.40
CA TYR A 113 2.60 7.39 29.36
C TYR A 113 4.11 7.64 29.18
N ASN A 114 4.56 7.71 27.93
CA ASN A 114 5.92 8.11 27.57
C ASN A 114 5.84 9.25 26.57
N VAL A 115 6.36 10.41 26.92
CA VAL A 115 6.45 11.54 26.00
C VAL A 115 7.50 11.25 24.94
N CYS A 116 7.14 11.44 23.70
CA CYS A 116 8.05 11.31 22.57
C CYS A 116 8.87 12.60 22.42
N THR A 117 10.16 12.50 22.14
CA THR A 117 11.02 13.67 21.85
C THR A 117 11.11 13.96 20.36
N ASP A 118 10.68 13.03 19.53
CA ASP A 118 10.63 13.14 18.07
C ASP A 118 9.23 12.80 17.58
N TRP A 119 8.55 13.78 17.01
CA TRP A 119 7.17 13.66 16.55
C TRP A 119 7.03 13.20 15.10
N ARG A 120 8.15 12.95 14.41
CA ARG A 120 8.12 12.36 13.07
C ARG A 120 7.57 10.94 13.12
N ASN A 121 6.79 10.58 12.11
CA ASN A 121 6.14 9.26 12.02
C ASN A 121 5.30 8.92 13.27
N THR A 122 4.61 9.91 13.80
CA THR A 122 3.70 9.73 14.92
C THR A 122 2.31 10.27 14.61
N MET A 123 1.31 9.68 15.23
CA MET A 123 -0.05 10.18 15.31
C MET A 123 -0.46 10.19 16.78
N VAL A 124 -0.81 11.36 17.30
CA VAL A 124 -1.13 11.54 18.73
C VAL A 124 -2.55 12.03 18.87
N PHE A 125 -3.31 11.39 19.76
CA PHE A 125 -4.71 11.69 20.04
C PHE A 125 -4.86 12.52 21.31
N TYR A 126 -5.99 13.21 21.44
CA TYR A 126 -6.32 14.04 22.60
C TYR A 126 -6.34 13.26 23.92
N THR A 127 -6.49 11.94 23.87
CA THR A 127 -6.41 11.05 25.03
C THR A 127 -4.97 10.75 25.47
N GLY A 128 -3.96 11.26 24.74
CA GLY A 128 -2.56 10.90 24.91
C GLY A 128 -2.19 9.55 24.25
N PHE A 129 -3.18 8.79 23.77
CA PHE A 129 -2.91 7.60 22.96
C PHE A 129 -2.11 8.00 21.73
N ASN A 130 -1.16 7.15 21.33
CA ASN A 130 -0.34 7.50 20.17
C ASN A 130 0.08 6.27 19.37
N PHE A 131 0.20 6.47 18.05
CA PHE A 131 0.89 5.56 17.14
C PHE A 131 2.29 6.05 16.84
N THR A 132 3.23 5.10 16.75
CA THR A 132 4.47 5.26 16.01
C THR A 132 4.32 4.49 14.70
N PHE A 133 4.46 5.18 13.57
CA PHE A 133 4.48 4.57 12.25
C PHE A 133 5.83 3.91 11.99
N ILE A 134 5.81 2.63 11.63
CA ILE A 134 7.00 1.80 11.46
C ILE A 134 7.00 1.18 10.06
N SER A 135 8.11 1.32 9.38
CA SER A 135 8.35 0.67 8.09
C SER A 135 9.26 -0.54 8.25
N LEU A 136 8.88 -1.68 7.64
CA LEU A 136 9.63 -2.93 7.72
C LEU A 136 10.86 -2.98 6.79
N ASP A 137 11.05 -2.00 5.93
CA ASP A 137 12.25 -1.89 5.10
C ASP A 137 13.51 -1.49 5.91
N ARG A 138 13.33 -0.98 7.14
CA ARG A 138 14.44 -0.63 8.04
C ARG A 138 14.77 -1.76 9.04
N PRO A 139 15.98 -2.31 9.02
CA PRO A 139 16.37 -3.42 9.92
C PRO A 139 16.35 -3.09 11.41
N SER A 140 16.53 -1.82 11.78
CA SER A 140 16.67 -1.36 13.19
C SER A 140 15.36 -0.86 13.81
N ILE A 141 14.25 -0.89 13.09
CA ILE A 141 12.98 -0.34 13.56
C ILE A 141 12.38 -1.20 14.67
N GLY A 142 11.94 -0.53 15.72
CA GLY A 142 11.43 -1.18 16.92
C GLY A 142 12.49 -1.61 17.95
N ALA A 143 13.77 -1.61 17.59
CA ALA A 143 14.83 -1.82 18.56
C ALA A 143 14.89 -0.62 19.55
N GLY A 144 14.67 -0.90 20.84
CA GLY A 144 14.70 0.12 21.90
C GLY A 144 13.36 0.78 22.25
N ARG A 145 12.29 0.58 21.47
CA ARG A 145 10.93 1.02 21.85
C ARG A 145 10.09 -0.16 22.31
N SER A 146 9.07 0.14 23.11
CA SER A 146 8.08 -0.84 23.56
C SER A 146 6.68 -0.34 23.26
N TYR A 147 5.80 -1.25 22.87
CA TYR A 147 4.42 -0.94 22.48
C TYR A 147 3.43 -1.78 23.28
N VAL A 148 2.20 -1.26 23.42
CA VAL A 148 1.09 -1.96 24.07
C VAL A 148 0.40 -2.91 23.08
N GLY A 149 0.26 -2.52 21.82
CA GLY A 149 -0.33 -3.31 20.76
C GLY A 149 0.19 -2.90 19.38
N VAL A 150 -0.32 -3.55 18.33
CA VAL A 150 0.11 -3.33 16.94
C VAL A 150 -1.07 -3.31 15.98
N PHE A 151 -1.00 -2.40 15.01
CA PHE A 151 -1.82 -2.33 13.82
C PHE A 151 -0.97 -2.54 12.58
N GLY A 152 -1.52 -3.16 11.56
CA GLY A 152 -0.90 -3.33 10.25
C GLY A 152 -1.95 -3.47 9.17
N ASP A 153 -1.78 -2.73 8.08
CA ASP A 153 -2.58 -2.87 6.86
C ASP A 153 -1.68 -3.38 5.74
N GLU A 154 -2.25 -4.03 4.73
CA GLU A 154 -1.55 -4.68 3.62
C GLU A 154 -0.45 -5.67 4.07
N VAL A 155 -0.79 -6.49 5.08
CA VAL A 155 0.14 -7.42 5.76
C VAL A 155 0.71 -8.49 4.82
N LYS A 156 0.10 -8.75 3.68
CA LYS A 156 0.64 -9.66 2.65
C LYS A 156 2.06 -9.27 2.18
N TYR A 157 2.44 -7.99 2.31
CA TYR A 157 3.78 -7.53 1.97
C TYR A 157 4.80 -7.63 3.11
N PHE A 158 4.38 -8.06 4.30
CA PHE A 158 5.27 -8.13 5.47
C PHE A 158 6.06 -9.44 5.49
N PRO A 159 7.41 -9.40 5.42
CA PRO A 159 8.21 -10.59 5.68
C PRO A 159 7.97 -11.12 7.10
N GLU A 160 7.59 -12.41 7.24
CA GLU A 160 7.21 -13.03 8.51
C GLU A 160 8.28 -12.82 9.60
N GLU A 161 9.56 -12.95 9.25
CA GLU A 161 10.68 -12.79 10.17
C GLU A 161 10.77 -11.36 10.72
N LYS A 162 10.69 -10.34 9.84
CA LYS A 162 10.78 -8.94 10.24
C LYS A 162 9.61 -8.55 11.15
N PHE A 163 8.40 -8.96 10.78
CA PHE A 163 7.21 -8.70 11.59
C PHE A 163 7.26 -9.42 12.94
N THR A 164 7.72 -10.67 12.98
CA THR A 164 7.91 -11.44 14.22
C THR A 164 8.94 -10.77 15.14
N ASN A 165 10.01 -10.21 14.58
CA ASN A 165 10.99 -9.45 15.35
C ASN A 165 10.38 -8.18 15.95
N LEU A 166 9.55 -7.46 15.21
CA LEU A 166 8.80 -6.31 15.73
C LEU A 166 7.85 -6.71 16.88
N LEU A 167 7.17 -7.84 16.76
CA LEU A 167 6.26 -8.33 17.81
C LEU A 167 6.97 -8.54 19.17
N LYS A 168 8.28 -8.73 19.19
CA LYS A 168 9.06 -8.78 20.45
C LYS A 168 9.07 -7.44 21.19
N ALA A 169 8.85 -6.32 20.48
CA ALA A 169 8.69 -4.99 21.07
C ALA A 169 7.26 -4.74 21.63
N VAL A 170 6.26 -5.55 21.24
CA VAL A 170 4.88 -5.48 21.75
C VAL A 170 4.78 -6.20 23.09
N ARG A 171 5.43 -5.65 24.10
CA ARG A 171 5.53 -6.22 25.47
C ARG A 171 5.56 -5.18 26.57
N GLY A 172 5.55 -3.91 26.20
CA GLY A 172 5.77 -2.79 27.12
C GLY A 172 4.59 -2.52 28.05
N PHE A 173 4.90 -1.81 29.12
CA PHE A 173 3.91 -1.14 29.98
C PHE A 173 2.90 -2.07 30.69
N ARG A 174 3.31 -3.29 31.01
CA ARG A 174 2.44 -4.30 31.64
C ARG A 174 1.82 -3.82 32.95
N VAL A 175 2.54 -3.03 33.75
CA VAL A 175 2.04 -2.53 35.04
C VAL A 175 0.79 -1.67 34.84
N LYS A 176 0.77 -0.80 33.82
CA LYS A 176 -0.36 0.08 33.56
C LYS A 176 -1.45 -0.56 32.71
N TYR A 177 -1.06 -1.28 31.64
CA TYR A 177 -2.02 -1.76 30.65
C TYR A 177 -2.23 -3.28 30.66
N GLY A 178 -1.54 -4.04 31.53
CA GLY A 178 -1.59 -5.50 31.51
C GLY A 178 -2.97 -6.12 31.75
N MET A 179 -3.86 -5.40 32.43
CA MET A 179 -5.25 -5.78 32.66
C MET A 179 -6.22 -5.24 31.60
N ASN A 180 -5.77 -4.35 30.72
CA ASN A 180 -6.57 -3.82 29.63
C ASN A 180 -6.73 -4.87 28.53
N VAL A 181 -7.94 -4.98 27.96
CA VAL A 181 -8.25 -5.95 26.89
C VAL A 181 -7.35 -5.80 25.67
N TRP A 182 -6.86 -4.58 25.40
CA TRP A 182 -6.01 -4.27 24.25
C TRP A 182 -4.52 -4.55 24.50
N TYR A 183 -4.14 -4.99 25.70
CA TYR A 183 -2.74 -5.29 25.98
C TYR A 183 -2.24 -6.43 25.10
N ARG A 184 -1.18 -6.15 24.30
CA ARG A 184 -0.62 -7.05 23.27
C ARG A 184 -1.59 -7.41 22.15
N SER A 185 -2.60 -6.56 21.91
CA SER A 185 -3.55 -6.75 20.80
C SER A 185 -2.88 -6.63 19.44
N ARG A 186 -3.50 -7.25 18.45
CA ARG A 186 -3.05 -7.23 17.06
C ARG A 186 -4.23 -6.96 16.15
N THR A 187 -4.08 -6.01 15.26
CA THR A 187 -5.06 -5.70 14.22
C THR A 187 -4.35 -5.74 12.89
N LEU A 188 -4.60 -6.76 12.09
CA LEU A 188 -3.92 -7.01 10.82
C LEU A 188 -4.95 -7.20 9.72
N THR A 189 -4.85 -6.39 8.68
CA THR A 189 -5.73 -6.45 7.50
C THR A 189 -4.90 -6.56 6.24
N THR A 190 -5.46 -7.20 5.21
CA THR A 190 -4.82 -7.33 3.89
C THR A 190 -5.81 -7.86 2.87
N ASP A 191 -5.45 -7.77 1.58
CA ASP A 191 -6.06 -8.58 0.53
C ASP A 191 -5.50 -9.99 0.55
N MET A 192 -6.10 -10.92 -0.23
CA MET A 192 -5.60 -12.28 -0.34
C MET A 192 -4.19 -12.28 -0.94
N PRO A 193 -3.20 -12.85 -0.24
CA PRO A 193 -1.86 -12.98 -0.80
C PRO A 193 -1.87 -13.91 -2.01
N ASN A 194 -1.17 -13.50 -3.07
CA ASN A 194 -0.97 -14.29 -4.26
C ASN A 194 0.41 -14.98 -4.20
N PRO A 195 0.48 -16.31 -4.04
CA PRO A 195 1.74 -17.03 -3.94
C PRO A 195 2.60 -16.94 -5.22
N ASN A 196 2.02 -16.52 -6.35
CA ASN A 196 2.73 -16.34 -7.61
C ASN A 196 3.44 -14.97 -7.67
N HIS A 197 3.06 -14.02 -6.81
CA HIS A 197 3.71 -12.72 -6.73
C HIS A 197 4.87 -12.75 -5.74
N ILE A 198 6.05 -12.43 -6.24
CA ILE A 198 7.26 -12.35 -5.43
C ILE A 198 7.16 -11.15 -4.46
N GLY A 199 7.29 -11.44 -3.14
CA GLY A 199 7.18 -10.44 -2.08
C GLY A 199 5.78 -10.30 -1.51
N GLU A 200 4.82 -11.12 -1.92
CA GLU A 200 3.61 -11.39 -1.17
C GLU A 200 3.81 -12.64 -0.30
N TYR A 201 3.39 -12.55 0.94
CA TYR A 201 3.61 -13.60 1.95
C TYR A 201 2.29 -14.14 2.47
N ASP A 202 2.17 -15.45 2.50
CA ASP A 202 0.95 -16.17 2.91
C ASP A 202 0.89 -16.53 4.40
N TRP A 203 1.90 -16.14 5.20
CA TRP A 203 1.97 -16.53 6.62
C TRP A 203 0.74 -16.11 7.44
N ILE A 204 0.05 -15.02 7.04
CA ILE A 204 -1.18 -14.58 7.71
C ILE A 204 -2.26 -15.67 7.68
N LEU A 205 -2.30 -16.51 6.66
CA LEU A 205 -3.27 -17.63 6.55
C LEU A 205 -3.10 -18.66 7.66
N LYS A 206 -1.86 -18.82 8.18
CA LYS A 206 -1.58 -19.73 9.30
C LYS A 206 -2.28 -19.29 10.59
N LEU A 207 -2.63 -17.99 10.70
CA LEU A 207 -3.30 -17.45 11.88
C LEU A 207 -4.75 -17.91 12.02
N ALA A 208 -5.35 -18.48 10.97
CA ALA A 208 -6.65 -19.14 11.03
C ALA A 208 -6.72 -20.24 12.10
N LYS A 209 -5.58 -20.90 12.40
CA LYS A 209 -5.47 -21.90 13.46
C LYS A 209 -5.68 -21.33 14.87
N GLN A 210 -5.64 -20.02 15.05
CA GLN A 210 -5.88 -19.37 16.33
C GLN A 210 -7.37 -19.13 16.62
N ASN A 211 -8.25 -19.39 15.66
CA ASN A 211 -9.68 -19.29 15.87
C ASN A 211 -10.17 -20.39 16.83
N ASP A 212 -10.82 -19.95 17.88
CA ASP A 212 -11.56 -20.80 18.82
C ASP A 212 -13.05 -20.52 18.60
N LYS A 213 -13.76 -21.46 17.98
CA LYS A 213 -15.16 -21.28 17.57
C LYS A 213 -16.07 -20.97 18.75
N ASP A 214 -15.87 -21.64 19.90
CA ASP A 214 -16.70 -21.47 21.09
C ASP A 214 -16.49 -20.09 21.71
N LYS A 215 -15.24 -19.63 21.79
CA LYS A 215 -14.92 -18.26 22.28
C LYS A 215 -15.46 -17.20 21.33
N ILE A 216 -15.33 -17.39 20.02
CA ILE A 216 -15.87 -16.45 19.03
C ILE A 216 -17.38 -16.35 19.15
N LEU A 217 -18.09 -17.49 19.27
CA LEU A 217 -19.54 -17.50 19.46
C LEU A 217 -19.94 -16.81 20.75
N LEU A 218 -19.25 -17.11 21.85
CA LEU A 218 -19.51 -16.48 23.15
C LEU A 218 -19.26 -14.95 23.11
N MET A 219 -18.19 -14.53 22.45
CA MET A 219 -17.87 -13.11 22.26
C MET A 219 -18.95 -12.41 21.43
N LEU A 220 -19.42 -13.04 20.36
CA LEU A 220 -20.49 -12.53 19.51
C LEU A 220 -21.80 -12.37 20.29
N GLN A 221 -22.20 -13.40 21.03
CA GLN A 221 -23.42 -13.37 21.85
C GLN A 221 -23.35 -12.28 22.92
N ALA A 222 -22.24 -12.20 23.66
CA ALA A 222 -22.05 -11.16 24.67
C ALA A 222 -22.06 -9.76 24.06
N GLY A 223 -21.43 -9.58 22.87
CA GLY A 223 -21.40 -8.31 22.14
C GLY A 223 -22.79 -7.88 21.67
N PHE A 224 -23.60 -8.80 21.16
CA PHE A 224 -24.99 -8.49 20.79
C PHE A 224 -25.81 -8.02 22.00
N VAL A 225 -25.75 -8.74 23.14
CA VAL A 225 -26.51 -8.35 24.32
C VAL A 225 -25.99 -7.01 24.89
N TYR A 226 -24.67 -6.79 24.91
CA TYR A 226 -24.11 -5.50 25.31
C TYR A 226 -24.63 -4.37 24.42
N ASN A 227 -24.62 -4.56 23.09
CA ASN A 227 -25.09 -3.55 22.15
C ASN A 227 -26.59 -3.22 22.33
N GLU A 228 -27.43 -4.22 22.55
CA GLU A 228 -28.87 -4.03 22.85
C GLU A 228 -29.09 -3.30 24.19
N THR A 229 -28.29 -3.61 25.21
CA THR A 229 -28.37 -2.89 26.50
C THR A 229 -27.87 -1.44 26.36
N LYS A 230 -26.85 -1.20 25.52
CA LYS A 230 -26.36 0.14 25.19
C LYS A 230 -27.41 0.97 24.47
N LYS A 231 -28.09 0.40 23.46
CA LYS A 231 -29.22 1.06 22.76
C LYS A 231 -30.33 1.45 23.75
N THR A 232 -30.71 0.52 24.64
CA THR A 232 -31.73 0.77 25.66
C THR A 232 -31.31 1.92 26.60
N TYR A 233 -30.05 1.93 27.03
CA TYR A 233 -29.52 2.99 27.88
C TYR A 233 -29.55 4.35 27.16
N VAL A 234 -29.09 4.42 25.92
CA VAL A 234 -29.05 5.66 25.11
C VAL A 234 -30.47 6.18 24.87
N ALA A 235 -31.42 5.33 24.49
CA ALA A 235 -32.82 5.72 24.28
C ALA A 235 -33.45 6.27 25.56
N THR A 236 -33.23 5.59 26.70
CA THR A 236 -33.72 6.06 28.01
C THR A 236 -33.08 7.38 28.41
N LEU A 237 -31.79 7.58 28.13
CA LEU A 237 -31.08 8.82 28.40
C LEU A 237 -31.63 10.00 27.58
N GLN A 238 -31.92 9.75 26.29
CA GLN A 238 -32.55 10.77 25.42
C GLN A 238 -33.92 11.16 25.95
N GLU A 239 -34.77 10.20 26.27
CA GLU A 239 -36.10 10.47 26.86
C GLU A 239 -35.99 11.22 28.18
N TYR A 240 -35.07 10.83 29.05
CA TYR A 240 -34.81 11.56 30.31
C TYR A 240 -34.38 13.00 30.05
N ASN A 241 -33.47 13.24 29.13
CA ASN A 241 -32.99 14.58 28.81
C ASN A 241 -34.11 15.47 28.23
N GLU A 242 -34.97 14.91 27.37
CA GLU A 242 -36.13 15.64 26.84
C GLU A 242 -37.12 16.05 27.94
N VAL A 243 -37.47 15.12 28.84
CA VAL A 243 -38.35 15.42 29.95
C VAL A 243 -37.70 16.40 30.93
N LEU A 244 -36.37 16.28 31.16
CA LEU A 244 -35.62 17.21 31.98
C LEU A 244 -35.62 18.65 31.42
N LYS A 245 -35.50 18.80 30.09
CA LYS A 245 -35.63 20.11 29.42
C LYS A 245 -37.02 20.72 29.66
N LYS A 246 -38.10 19.90 29.52
CA LYS A 246 -39.49 20.34 29.74
C LYS A 246 -39.77 20.64 31.23
N TYR A 247 -39.21 19.87 32.15
CA TYR A 247 -39.36 20.04 33.60
C TYR A 247 -38.88 21.43 34.10
N ARG A 248 -37.96 22.08 33.39
CA ARG A 248 -37.51 23.44 33.70
C ARG A 248 -38.67 24.44 33.65
N PHE A 249 -39.64 24.19 32.79
CA PHE A 249 -40.81 25.05 32.56
C PHE A 249 -42.10 24.51 33.23
N ASP A 250 -42.22 23.19 33.38
CA ASP A 250 -43.39 22.53 33.94
C ASP A 250 -43.00 21.52 35.04
N LYS A 251 -43.20 21.94 36.30
CA LYS A 251 -42.87 21.16 37.50
C LYS A 251 -43.80 19.98 37.74
N SER A 252 -44.93 19.90 37.04
CA SER A 252 -45.86 18.77 37.13
C SER A 252 -45.24 17.45 36.58
N LEU A 253 -44.17 17.56 35.79
CA LEU A 253 -43.43 16.45 35.23
C LEU A 253 -42.50 15.71 36.22
N ALA A 254 -42.40 16.19 37.50
CA ALA A 254 -41.52 15.56 38.50
C ALA A 254 -41.71 14.04 38.69
N PRO A 255 -42.94 13.50 38.76
CA PRO A 255 -43.12 12.03 38.87
C PRO A 255 -42.59 11.27 37.68
N ASN A 256 -42.77 11.81 36.45
CA ASN A 256 -42.26 11.20 35.23
C ASN A 256 -40.72 11.23 35.18
N LEU A 257 -40.12 12.38 35.55
CA LEU A 257 -38.67 12.53 35.63
C LEU A 257 -38.05 11.54 36.62
N ASN A 258 -38.64 11.37 37.80
CA ASN A 258 -38.17 10.40 38.81
C ASN A 258 -38.30 8.97 38.33
N LYS A 259 -39.36 8.62 37.58
CA LYS A 259 -39.53 7.30 36.96
C LYS A 259 -38.43 7.02 35.92
N LEU A 260 -38.17 7.99 35.02
CA LEU A 260 -37.14 7.89 34.01
C LEU A 260 -35.73 7.86 34.60
N GLN A 261 -35.46 8.58 35.68
CA GLN A 261 -34.18 8.49 36.38
C GLN A 261 -33.93 7.06 36.91
N ARG A 262 -34.92 6.42 37.55
CA ARG A 262 -34.79 5.04 38.01
C ARG A 262 -34.60 4.04 36.85
N ALA A 263 -35.31 4.27 35.74
CA ALA A 263 -35.14 3.48 34.54
C ALA A 263 -33.73 3.61 33.95
N LEU A 264 -33.19 4.85 33.89
CA LEU A 264 -31.85 5.13 33.43
C LEU A 264 -30.77 4.46 34.29
N GLU A 265 -30.92 4.54 35.64
CA GLU A 265 -30.00 3.88 36.57
C GLU A 265 -30.02 2.35 36.39
N LEU A 266 -31.21 1.74 36.17
CA LEU A 266 -31.33 0.32 35.90
C LEU A 266 -30.70 -0.07 34.55
N ALA A 267 -31.00 0.68 33.50
CA ALA A 267 -30.42 0.47 32.17
C ALA A 267 -28.87 0.62 32.20
N GLY A 268 -28.35 1.62 32.92
CA GLY A 268 -26.92 1.82 33.10
C GLY A 268 -26.23 0.66 33.84
N ARG A 269 -26.83 0.16 34.92
CA ARG A 269 -26.30 -1.04 35.60
C ARG A 269 -26.32 -2.28 34.73
N ASN A 270 -27.37 -2.46 33.93
CA ASN A 270 -27.48 -3.58 33.00
C ASN A 270 -26.43 -3.49 31.89
N MET A 271 -26.27 -2.31 31.27
CA MET A 271 -25.26 -2.05 30.25
C MET A 271 -23.86 -2.36 30.78
N LYS A 272 -23.49 -1.79 31.94
CA LYS A 272 -22.18 -2.00 32.56
C LYS A 272 -21.89 -3.46 32.87
N ARG A 273 -22.88 -4.22 33.35
CA ARG A 273 -22.73 -5.65 33.63
C ARG A 273 -22.45 -6.45 32.36
N TRP A 274 -23.09 -6.12 31.23
CA TRP A 274 -22.84 -6.79 29.95
C TRP A 274 -21.57 -6.34 29.27
N GLU A 275 -21.16 -5.07 29.46
CA GLU A 275 -19.87 -4.56 29.05
C GLU A 275 -18.72 -5.36 29.70
N GLU A 276 -18.77 -5.56 31.03
CA GLU A 276 -17.77 -6.36 31.75
C GLU A 276 -17.69 -7.82 31.24
N ARG A 277 -18.84 -8.41 30.92
CA ARG A 277 -18.90 -9.77 30.35
C ARG A 277 -18.30 -9.79 28.94
N TRP A 278 -18.69 -8.85 28.11
CA TRP A 278 -18.17 -8.71 26.74
C TRP A 278 -16.65 -8.48 26.75
N ILE A 279 -16.11 -7.61 27.60
CA ILE A 279 -14.67 -7.40 27.77
C ILE A 279 -13.96 -8.72 28.14
N LYS A 280 -14.53 -9.53 29.03
CA LYS A 280 -13.95 -10.83 29.39
C LYS A 280 -13.91 -11.81 28.21
N THR A 281 -14.96 -11.86 27.40
CA THR A 281 -15.00 -12.75 26.23
C THR A 281 -14.06 -12.31 25.11
N ARG A 282 -13.81 -11.01 24.99
CA ARG A 282 -12.83 -10.44 24.03
C ARG A 282 -11.38 -10.76 24.42
N SER A 283 -11.10 -10.88 25.70
CA SER A 283 -9.74 -11.00 26.21
C SER A 283 -9.03 -12.21 25.64
N ARG A 284 -7.93 -11.97 24.90
CA ARG A 284 -7.10 -12.97 24.21
C ARG A 284 -7.86 -13.83 23.19
N THR A 285 -9.02 -13.36 22.71
CA THR A 285 -9.74 -14.03 21.65
C THR A 285 -9.34 -13.47 20.30
N SER A 286 -8.87 -14.35 19.42
CA SER A 286 -8.52 -14.03 18.04
C SER A 286 -9.72 -14.27 17.13
N PHE A 287 -9.88 -13.40 16.14
CA PHE A 287 -10.84 -13.56 15.07
C PHE A 287 -10.12 -13.42 13.72
N PHE A 288 -9.94 -14.54 13.05
CA PHE A 288 -9.45 -14.61 11.68
C PHE A 288 -10.63 -14.85 10.75
N PHE A 289 -10.73 -14.05 9.69
CA PHE A 289 -11.80 -14.16 8.71
C PHE A 289 -11.30 -13.83 7.30
N ILE A 290 -11.89 -14.50 6.30
CA ILE A 290 -11.68 -14.21 4.89
C ILE A 290 -13.01 -13.80 4.29
N SER A 291 -13.07 -12.67 3.60
CA SER A 291 -14.25 -12.19 2.91
C SER A 291 -13.92 -11.64 1.54
N SER A 292 -14.86 -11.75 0.61
CA SER A 292 -14.78 -11.11 -0.70
C SER A 292 -15.17 -9.63 -0.62
N SER A 293 -15.00 -8.91 -1.72
CA SER A 293 -15.49 -7.52 -1.87
C SER A 293 -17.01 -7.40 -1.75
N TYR A 294 -17.75 -8.50 -1.90
CA TYR A 294 -19.21 -8.54 -1.74
C TYR A 294 -19.71 -8.11 -0.36
N VAL A 295 -18.85 -8.10 0.66
CA VAL A 295 -19.23 -7.55 1.97
C VAL A 295 -19.65 -6.07 1.92
N ASN A 296 -19.23 -5.35 0.88
CA ASN A 296 -19.50 -3.93 0.65
C ASN A 296 -20.34 -3.68 -0.63
N ALA A 297 -21.04 -4.70 -1.12
CA ALA A 297 -21.78 -4.63 -2.39
C ALA A 297 -22.84 -3.52 -2.42
N ASP A 298 -23.50 -3.26 -1.28
CA ASP A 298 -24.53 -2.23 -1.16
C ASP A 298 -23.97 -0.81 -1.42
N VAL A 299 -22.70 -0.58 -1.15
CA VAL A 299 -22.04 0.71 -1.40
C VAL A 299 -21.42 0.76 -2.80
N LEU A 300 -20.79 -0.34 -3.22
CA LEU A 300 -20.07 -0.40 -4.48
C LEU A 300 -21.01 -0.40 -5.70
N GLY A 301 -22.17 -1.07 -5.56
CA GLY A 301 -23.08 -1.27 -6.69
C GLY A 301 -22.62 -2.35 -7.67
N LEU A 302 -23.54 -2.81 -8.51
CA LEU A 302 -23.24 -3.88 -9.49
C LEU A 302 -22.30 -3.43 -10.60
N ASP A 303 -22.31 -2.15 -10.93
CA ASP A 303 -21.48 -1.58 -12.00
C ASP A 303 -20.00 -1.73 -11.66
N TRP A 304 -19.61 -1.43 -10.41
CA TRP A 304 -18.25 -1.61 -9.95
C TRP A 304 -17.78 -3.07 -10.12
N PHE A 305 -18.61 -4.05 -9.74
CA PHE A 305 -18.26 -5.46 -9.92
C PHE A 305 -18.15 -5.85 -11.40
N SER A 306 -19.02 -5.30 -12.25
CA SER A 306 -18.96 -5.53 -13.69
C SER A 306 -17.64 -5.04 -14.29
N ASP A 307 -17.18 -3.86 -13.87
CA ASP A 307 -15.93 -3.29 -14.31
C ASP A 307 -14.74 -4.12 -13.81
N GLU A 308 -14.73 -4.49 -12.54
CA GLU A 308 -13.68 -5.31 -11.94
C GLU A 308 -13.64 -6.74 -12.51
N PHE A 309 -14.78 -7.32 -12.89
CA PHE A 309 -14.82 -8.65 -13.54
C PHE A 309 -14.27 -8.64 -14.98
N SER A 310 -14.05 -7.48 -15.56
CA SER A 310 -13.28 -7.35 -16.79
C SER A 310 -11.77 -7.66 -16.56
N GLU A 311 -11.32 -7.69 -15.29
CA GLU A 311 -9.99 -8.12 -14.91
C GLU A 311 -9.72 -9.59 -15.30
N GLY A 312 -8.42 -9.93 -15.46
CA GLY A 312 -8.01 -11.33 -15.68
C GLY A 312 -8.43 -12.21 -14.50
N LEU A 313 -8.68 -13.49 -14.77
CA LEU A 313 -9.21 -14.45 -13.79
C LEU A 313 -8.43 -14.45 -12.47
N GLU A 314 -7.11 -14.31 -12.52
CA GLU A 314 -6.25 -14.28 -11.32
C GLU A 314 -6.53 -13.05 -10.45
N GLY A 315 -6.69 -11.87 -11.06
CA GLY A 315 -7.06 -10.65 -10.36
C GLY A 315 -8.42 -10.77 -9.67
N ILE A 316 -9.41 -11.32 -10.37
CA ILE A 316 -10.76 -11.56 -9.83
C ILE A 316 -10.66 -12.51 -8.61
N LEU A 317 -9.96 -13.62 -8.74
CA LEU A 317 -9.84 -14.60 -7.67
C LEU A 317 -9.20 -13.99 -6.42
N CYS A 318 -8.02 -13.36 -6.55
CA CYS A 318 -7.31 -12.79 -5.42
C CYS A 318 -7.96 -11.52 -4.88
N ASN A 319 -8.15 -10.53 -5.75
CA ASN A 319 -8.46 -9.17 -5.30
C ASN A 319 -9.93 -8.98 -4.93
N ILE A 320 -10.85 -9.73 -5.56
CA ILE A 320 -12.29 -9.58 -5.37
C ILE A 320 -12.87 -10.70 -4.52
N LEU A 321 -12.59 -11.94 -4.90
CA LEU A 321 -13.18 -13.12 -4.26
C LEU A 321 -12.37 -13.61 -3.06
N SER A 322 -11.14 -13.11 -2.86
CA SER A 322 -10.23 -13.57 -1.80
C SER A 322 -9.94 -15.08 -1.86
N ILE A 323 -9.74 -15.60 -3.08
CA ILE A 323 -9.42 -17.00 -3.35
C ILE A 323 -7.97 -17.07 -3.83
N ILE A 324 -7.19 -18.03 -3.31
CA ILE A 324 -5.81 -18.25 -3.74
C ILE A 324 -5.82 -18.84 -5.16
N PRO A 325 -5.21 -18.17 -6.15
CA PRO A 325 -5.11 -18.73 -7.51
C PRO A 325 -4.14 -19.91 -7.53
N LYS A 326 -4.51 -20.93 -8.28
CA LYS A 326 -3.61 -22.06 -8.56
C LYS A 326 -3.03 -21.84 -9.96
N LEU A 327 -1.77 -21.44 -10.07
CA LEU A 327 -1.05 -21.37 -11.34
C LEU A 327 -0.01 -22.49 -11.42
N GLU A 328 0.16 -23.04 -12.65
CA GLU A 328 1.19 -24.01 -12.94
C GLU A 328 2.52 -23.28 -13.19
N ALA A 329 3.54 -23.58 -12.41
CA ALA A 329 4.84 -22.91 -12.39
C ALA A 329 5.68 -23.05 -13.69
N GLY A 330 5.20 -23.71 -14.74
CA GLY A 330 6.00 -24.09 -15.92
C GLY A 330 5.93 -23.17 -17.14
N GLN A 331 5.17 -22.06 -17.11
CA GLN A 331 4.85 -21.30 -18.32
C GLN A 331 5.23 -19.82 -18.30
N MET A 332 6.15 -19.41 -17.41
CA MET A 332 6.52 -18.00 -17.27
C MET A 332 7.67 -17.60 -18.21
N PHE A 333 7.56 -16.40 -18.82
CA PHE A 333 8.59 -15.89 -19.71
C PHE A 333 9.89 -15.55 -18.96
N TYR A 334 9.79 -15.02 -17.76
CA TYR A 334 10.93 -14.72 -16.88
C TYR A 334 11.14 -15.84 -15.85
N CYS A 335 11.33 -17.07 -16.33
CA CYS A 335 11.34 -18.31 -15.53
C CYS A 335 12.35 -18.34 -14.36
N ASN A 336 13.43 -17.56 -14.42
CA ASN A 336 14.45 -17.46 -13.37
C ASN A 336 14.27 -16.23 -12.47
N LEU A 337 13.15 -15.49 -12.60
CA LEU A 337 12.84 -14.36 -11.73
C LEU A 337 12.65 -14.85 -10.29
N ALA A 338 13.29 -14.20 -9.34
CA ALA A 338 13.25 -14.56 -7.93
C ALA A 338 13.43 -13.34 -7.03
N ILE A 339 13.11 -13.47 -5.74
CA ILE A 339 13.20 -12.37 -4.76
C ILE A 339 14.58 -11.70 -4.70
N ARG A 340 15.67 -12.44 -4.97
CA ARG A 340 17.03 -11.87 -5.02
C ARG A 340 17.23 -10.78 -6.06
N HIS A 341 16.34 -10.68 -7.05
CA HIS A 341 16.38 -9.66 -8.09
C HIS A 341 15.69 -8.37 -7.67
N PHE A 342 15.02 -8.34 -6.52
CA PHE A 342 14.34 -7.16 -6.01
C PHE A 342 15.02 -6.66 -4.75
N TYR A 343 15.18 -5.33 -4.66
CA TYR A 343 15.65 -4.69 -3.45
C TYR A 343 14.57 -3.79 -2.86
N ALA A 344 14.43 -3.82 -1.54
CA ALA A 344 13.42 -3.09 -0.79
C ALA A 344 13.94 -1.77 -0.21
N ASP A 345 15.27 -1.55 -0.22
CA ASP A 345 15.92 -0.37 0.33
C ASP A 345 16.05 0.79 -0.69
N GLY A 346 15.11 0.89 -1.63
CA GLY A 346 15.13 1.86 -2.73
C GLY A 346 14.99 3.32 -2.31
N PHE A 347 14.40 3.56 -1.13
CA PHE A 347 14.12 4.91 -0.64
C PHE A 347 15.15 5.42 0.38
N ILE A 348 15.44 6.72 0.33
CA ILE A 348 16.12 7.45 1.40
C ILE A 348 15.04 7.96 2.36
N ASN A 349 14.71 7.13 3.35
CA ASN A 349 13.61 7.40 4.28
C ASN A 349 13.80 8.71 5.05
N GLU A 350 15.06 9.08 5.35
CA GLU A 350 15.42 10.33 6.02
C GLU A 350 14.93 11.57 5.25
N ILE A 351 14.88 11.50 3.92
CA ILE A 351 14.35 12.58 3.07
C ILE A 351 12.82 12.55 3.11
N ILE A 352 12.20 11.38 3.01
CA ILE A 352 10.74 11.23 3.03
C ILE A 352 10.15 11.74 4.36
N GLU A 353 10.79 11.40 5.48
CA GLU A 353 10.37 11.80 6.83
C GLU A 353 10.36 13.33 7.05
N GLN A 354 11.16 14.07 6.30
CA GLN A 354 11.25 15.53 6.38
C GLN A 354 10.22 16.24 5.48
N LYS A 355 9.51 15.51 4.64
CA LYS A 355 8.55 16.09 3.69
C LYS A 355 7.17 16.23 4.31
N PRO A 356 6.42 17.29 3.98
CA PRO A 356 5.03 17.43 4.43
C PRO A 356 4.14 16.39 3.75
N LEU A 357 3.00 16.09 4.37
CA LEU A 357 1.96 15.27 3.75
C LEU A 357 1.54 15.88 2.39
N GLY A 358 1.41 15.01 1.38
CA GLY A 358 1.01 15.43 0.03
C GLY A 358 2.13 16.01 -0.84
N TRP A 359 3.41 15.98 -0.39
CA TRP A 359 4.52 16.38 -1.25
C TRP A 359 4.62 15.48 -2.49
N LYS A 360 5.04 16.06 -3.60
CA LYS A 360 5.31 15.29 -4.83
C LYS A 360 6.69 14.64 -4.75
N GLU A 361 6.73 13.33 -4.97
CA GLU A 361 7.94 12.54 -4.99
C GLU A 361 8.83 12.92 -6.18
N ASP A 362 10.12 13.08 -5.92
CA ASP A 362 11.15 13.33 -6.92
C ASP A 362 12.35 12.38 -6.75
N CYS A 363 13.29 12.43 -7.67
CA CYS A 363 14.42 11.50 -7.69
C CYS A 363 15.40 11.61 -6.51
N THR A 364 15.27 12.62 -5.64
CA THR A 364 16.14 12.77 -4.45
C THR A 364 15.92 11.66 -3.43
N VAL A 365 14.78 11.00 -3.47
CA VAL A 365 14.47 9.89 -2.56
C VAL A 365 15.04 8.55 -3.01
N LEU A 366 15.54 8.46 -4.24
CA LEU A 366 16.10 7.21 -4.77
C LEU A 366 17.51 6.97 -4.20
N ARG A 367 17.63 6.00 -3.29
CA ARG A 367 18.90 5.65 -2.61
C ARG A 367 20.00 5.25 -3.56
N HIS A 368 19.67 4.55 -4.64
CA HIS A 368 20.65 3.95 -5.55
C HIS A 368 20.87 4.75 -6.83
N LEU A 369 20.29 5.95 -6.92
CA LEU A 369 20.51 6.86 -8.03
C LEU A 369 21.79 7.69 -7.78
N ASP A 370 22.77 7.59 -8.70
CA ASP A 370 23.91 8.52 -8.72
C ASP A 370 23.52 9.79 -9.50
N MET A 371 23.38 10.88 -8.77
CA MET A 371 22.93 12.18 -9.30
C MET A 371 23.93 12.81 -10.30
N ASN A 372 25.20 12.35 -10.31
CA ASN A 372 26.27 12.91 -11.13
C ASN A 372 26.54 12.10 -12.41
N ARG A 373 25.81 11.00 -12.61
CA ARG A 373 25.95 10.13 -13.79
C ARG A 373 24.75 10.27 -14.73
N PRO A 374 24.93 10.01 -16.05
CA PRO A 374 23.80 9.95 -16.97
C PRO A 374 22.75 8.91 -16.51
N ILE A 375 21.50 9.20 -16.78
CA ILE A 375 20.39 8.23 -16.62
C ILE A 375 20.28 7.43 -17.91
N GLU A 376 20.02 6.15 -17.79
CA GLU A 376 19.70 5.27 -18.90
C GLU A 376 18.20 4.90 -18.83
N ALA A 377 17.52 4.94 -19.96
CA ALA A 377 16.11 4.55 -20.03
C ALA A 377 15.84 3.64 -21.22
N GLY A 378 15.03 2.62 -20.99
CA GLY A 378 14.36 1.87 -22.05
C GLY A 378 12.96 2.43 -22.27
N MET A 379 12.51 2.48 -23.51
CA MET A 379 11.17 2.99 -23.85
C MET A 379 10.46 2.07 -24.83
N ASP A 380 9.18 1.83 -24.55
CA ASP A 380 8.23 1.23 -25.47
C ASP A 380 7.10 2.21 -25.80
N SER A 381 6.63 2.14 -27.07
CA SER A 381 5.57 3.01 -27.61
C SER A 381 4.30 2.25 -27.97
N GLY A 382 4.01 1.17 -27.25
CA GLY A 382 2.81 0.36 -27.46
C GLY A 382 1.51 1.06 -27.06
N ASN A 383 0.53 0.29 -26.59
CA ASN A 383 -0.76 0.82 -26.15
C ASN A 383 -0.65 1.73 -24.91
N MET A 384 0.42 1.59 -24.16
CA MET A 384 0.84 2.46 -23.07
C MET A 384 2.26 2.94 -23.38
N LEU A 385 2.49 4.25 -23.36
CA LEU A 385 3.85 4.78 -23.46
C LEU A 385 4.56 4.53 -22.13
N SER A 386 5.66 3.80 -22.15
CA SER A 386 6.36 3.37 -20.94
C SER A 386 7.86 3.61 -21.01
N MET A 387 8.45 4.00 -19.88
CA MET A 387 9.88 4.15 -19.67
C MET A 387 10.33 3.45 -18.42
N VAL A 388 11.44 2.72 -18.50
CA VAL A 388 12.10 2.07 -17.37
C VAL A 388 13.50 2.63 -17.23
N PHE A 389 13.83 3.18 -16.07
CA PHE A 389 15.08 3.90 -15.79
C PHE A 389 16.04 3.08 -14.96
N GLY A 390 17.33 3.16 -15.29
CA GLY A 390 18.36 2.45 -14.53
C GLY A 390 19.73 3.06 -14.67
N GLN A 391 20.64 2.57 -13.84
CA GLN A 391 22.07 2.89 -13.88
C GLN A 391 22.91 1.66 -13.58
N GLN A 392 24.06 1.55 -14.23
CA GLN A 392 25.02 0.49 -13.92
C GLN A 392 25.98 0.97 -12.82
N ASP A 393 26.11 0.19 -11.77
CA ASP A 393 27.13 0.37 -10.74
C ASP A 393 28.06 -0.85 -10.73
N LYS A 394 29.29 -0.67 -11.23
CA LYS A 394 30.31 -1.74 -11.37
C LYS A 394 29.74 -2.96 -12.13
N LYS A 395 29.57 -4.08 -11.42
CA LYS A 395 29.02 -5.34 -11.96
C LYS A 395 27.53 -5.52 -11.69
N LYS A 396 26.84 -4.49 -11.16
CA LYS A 396 25.41 -4.50 -10.89
C LYS A 396 24.71 -3.49 -11.78
N TYR A 397 23.57 -3.86 -12.31
CA TYR A 397 22.66 -2.93 -12.97
C TYR A 397 21.43 -2.79 -12.09
N LYS A 398 21.13 -1.55 -11.70
CA LYS A 398 19.96 -1.26 -10.89
C LYS A 398 18.90 -0.57 -11.72
N VAL A 399 17.73 -1.16 -11.79
CA VAL A 399 16.50 -0.56 -12.31
C VAL A 399 15.86 0.21 -11.16
N LEU A 400 15.69 1.51 -11.34
CA LEU A 400 15.45 2.47 -10.27
C LEU A 400 14.04 3.02 -10.23
N LYS A 401 13.41 3.18 -11.41
CA LYS A 401 12.10 3.82 -11.56
C LYS A 401 11.45 3.41 -12.86
N GLU A 402 10.14 3.37 -12.87
CA GLU A 402 9.30 3.29 -14.06
C GLU A 402 8.44 4.55 -14.17
N LEU A 403 8.18 5.00 -15.39
CA LEU A 403 7.19 6.02 -15.70
C LEU A 403 6.38 5.57 -16.92
N TYR A 404 5.11 5.91 -16.94
CA TYR A 404 4.23 5.60 -18.06
C TYR A 404 3.12 6.65 -18.20
N THR A 405 2.50 6.68 -19.37
CA THR A 405 1.28 7.45 -19.62
C THR A 405 0.25 6.58 -20.33
N LEU A 406 -1.00 6.80 -19.98
CA LEU A 406 -2.14 6.09 -20.56
C LEU A 406 -2.88 6.99 -21.53
N PRO A 407 -3.48 6.46 -22.62
CA PRO A 407 -4.38 7.24 -23.46
C PRO A 407 -5.48 7.95 -22.66
N PRO A 408 -5.85 9.21 -22.97
CA PRO A 408 -5.46 9.98 -24.17
C PRO A 408 -4.12 10.72 -24.07
N ASN A 409 -3.38 10.59 -22.98
CA ASN A 409 -2.09 11.25 -22.81
C ASN A 409 -1.06 10.77 -23.86
N THR A 410 -0.14 11.65 -24.18
CA THR A 410 0.78 11.50 -25.30
C THR A 410 2.24 11.47 -24.83
N ALA A 411 3.15 11.48 -25.77
CA ALA A 411 4.58 11.60 -25.53
C ALA A 411 4.96 12.89 -24.76
N ARG A 412 4.13 13.92 -24.79
CA ARG A 412 4.37 15.17 -24.06
C ARG A 412 4.21 14.97 -22.55
N GLU A 413 3.11 14.38 -22.12
CA GLU A 413 2.83 14.15 -20.71
C GLU A 413 3.83 13.17 -20.08
N LEU A 414 4.31 12.18 -20.86
CA LEU A 414 5.37 11.30 -20.39
C LEU A 414 6.69 12.07 -20.18
N ALA A 415 7.03 12.96 -21.12
CA ALA A 415 8.21 13.82 -20.99
C ALA A 415 8.09 14.80 -19.83
N ASP A 416 6.91 15.39 -19.60
CA ASP A 416 6.68 16.29 -18.48
C ASP A 416 6.79 15.56 -17.13
N SER A 417 6.27 14.33 -17.03
CA SER A 417 6.46 13.46 -15.84
C SER A 417 7.93 13.15 -15.58
N PHE A 418 8.70 12.88 -16.63
CA PHE A 418 10.14 12.71 -16.52
C PHE A 418 10.84 13.98 -16.03
N LEU A 419 10.53 15.13 -16.63
CA LEU A 419 11.12 16.41 -16.27
C LEU A 419 10.80 16.81 -14.83
N GLU A 420 9.59 16.58 -14.37
CA GLU A 420 9.16 16.84 -13.00
C GLU A 420 9.90 15.92 -12.00
N TYR A 421 9.89 14.61 -12.24
CA TYR A 421 10.48 13.64 -11.33
C TYR A 421 12.00 13.77 -11.23
N PHE A 422 12.70 13.94 -12.35
CA PHE A 422 14.15 14.07 -12.41
C PHE A 422 14.65 15.54 -12.39
N LYS A 423 13.78 16.49 -12.02
CA LYS A 423 14.17 17.91 -11.90
C LYS A 423 15.41 18.15 -11.04
N PRO A 424 15.59 17.48 -9.87
CA PRO A 424 16.78 17.69 -9.04
C PRO A 424 18.05 17.00 -9.56
N HIS A 425 17.95 16.09 -10.56
CA HIS A 425 19.11 15.34 -11.05
C HIS A 425 20.18 16.27 -11.63
N LYS A 426 21.45 16.06 -11.23
CA LYS A 426 22.54 17.01 -11.58
C LYS A 426 23.06 16.81 -13.00
N ARG A 427 23.32 15.56 -13.41
CA ARG A 427 23.83 15.24 -14.75
C ARG A 427 22.70 15.12 -15.76
N LYS A 428 22.33 16.19 -16.41
CA LYS A 428 21.19 16.30 -17.35
C LYS A 428 21.43 15.59 -18.69
N ILE A 429 21.83 14.32 -18.65
CA ILE A 429 22.01 13.47 -19.85
C ILE A 429 21.12 12.23 -19.68
N LEU A 430 20.25 11.99 -20.66
CA LEU A 430 19.45 10.80 -20.79
C LEU A 430 19.91 9.96 -21.98
N LYS A 431 20.33 8.71 -21.76
CA LYS A 431 20.58 7.72 -22.81
C LYS A 431 19.31 6.92 -23.03
N LEU A 432 18.65 7.12 -24.17
CA LEU A 432 17.36 6.51 -24.47
C LEU A 432 17.52 5.33 -25.43
N TYR A 433 17.14 4.14 -24.95
CA TYR A 433 17.04 2.88 -25.71
C TYR A 433 15.58 2.60 -26.01
N TYR A 434 15.21 2.27 -27.24
CA TYR A 434 13.82 2.20 -27.66
C TYR A 434 13.63 1.23 -28.84
N ASP A 435 12.37 0.88 -29.14
CA ASP A 435 12.07 0.06 -30.30
C ASP A 435 12.46 0.76 -31.60
N ARG A 436 13.08 0.03 -32.50
CA ARG A 436 13.45 0.55 -33.83
C ARG A 436 12.26 1.08 -34.63
N SER A 437 11.03 0.58 -34.41
CA SER A 437 9.81 1.08 -35.05
C SER A 437 9.57 2.55 -34.77
N MET A 438 10.07 3.05 -33.65
CA MET A 438 10.03 4.47 -33.28
C MET A 438 10.90 5.37 -34.18
N ASN A 439 11.78 4.80 -35.01
CA ASN A 439 12.51 5.52 -36.06
C ASN A 439 11.74 5.60 -37.38
N ASN A 440 10.58 4.95 -37.51
CA ASN A 440 9.78 4.97 -38.73
C ASN A 440 9.01 6.28 -38.85
N TYR A 441 9.06 6.88 -40.02
CA TYR A 441 8.30 8.06 -40.40
C TYR A 441 6.80 7.68 -40.47
N HIS A 442 6.02 8.03 -39.46
CA HIS A 442 4.59 8.11 -39.61
C HIS A 442 4.19 9.47 -40.22
N LYS A 443 3.04 9.56 -40.91
CA LYS A 443 2.51 10.72 -41.66
C LYS A 443 2.53 12.08 -40.96
N VAL A 444 3.09 12.18 -39.76
CA VAL A 444 3.24 13.38 -38.94
C VAL A 444 4.74 13.70 -38.80
N LYS A 445 5.23 14.57 -39.60
CA LYS A 445 6.53 15.30 -39.69
C LYS A 445 7.75 14.93 -38.81
N ALA A 446 7.70 13.97 -37.85
CA ALA A 446 8.82 13.47 -37.07
C ALA A 446 8.53 12.04 -36.55
N ASP A 447 9.59 11.24 -36.39
CA ASP A 447 9.49 9.94 -35.73
C ASP A 447 9.27 10.08 -34.21
N MET A 448 8.72 9.06 -33.56
CA MET A 448 8.39 9.10 -32.13
C MET A 448 9.63 9.34 -31.26
N ALA A 449 10.77 8.75 -31.58
CA ALA A 449 11.99 8.92 -30.82
C ALA A 449 12.48 10.38 -30.82
N THR A 450 12.40 11.05 -31.99
CA THR A 450 12.73 12.49 -32.12
C THR A 450 11.71 13.37 -31.40
N GLN A 451 10.42 12.99 -31.39
CA GLN A 451 9.40 13.73 -30.62
C GLN A 451 9.68 13.67 -29.11
N ILE A 452 9.95 12.50 -28.56
CA ILE A 452 10.30 12.34 -27.13
C ILE A 452 11.57 13.12 -26.80
N LYS A 453 12.60 13.02 -27.63
CA LYS A 453 13.81 13.80 -27.47
C LYS A 453 13.49 15.29 -27.39
N LYS A 454 12.71 15.83 -28.35
CA LYS A 454 12.33 17.24 -28.38
C LYS A 454 11.55 17.63 -27.14
N ASN A 455 10.59 16.81 -26.70
CA ASN A 455 9.75 17.08 -25.55
C ASN A 455 10.53 17.06 -24.22
N ILE A 456 11.61 16.29 -24.12
CA ILE A 456 12.50 16.30 -22.96
C ILE A 456 13.49 17.46 -22.99
N GLU A 457 14.03 17.81 -24.16
CA GLU A 457 15.02 18.88 -24.31
C GLU A 457 14.39 20.29 -24.27
N TYR A 458 13.08 20.42 -24.60
CA TYR A 458 12.36 21.69 -24.64
C TYR A 458 11.01 21.60 -23.93
N TYR A 459 10.67 22.61 -23.15
CA TYR A 459 9.33 22.82 -22.60
C TYR A 459 8.33 23.15 -23.70
N ALA A 460 7.04 23.16 -23.36
CA ALA A 460 5.97 23.49 -24.31
C ALA A 460 6.08 24.92 -24.87
N ASP A 461 6.63 25.84 -24.11
CA ASP A 461 6.89 27.23 -24.49
C ASP A 461 8.15 27.39 -25.38
N GLY A 462 8.87 26.31 -25.69
CA GLY A 462 10.07 26.30 -26.50
C GLY A 462 11.37 26.61 -25.72
N THR A 463 11.30 26.86 -24.42
CA THR A 463 12.51 27.06 -23.59
C THR A 463 13.25 25.75 -23.36
N ARG A 464 14.57 25.81 -23.20
CA ARG A 464 15.40 24.63 -22.97
C ARG A 464 15.25 24.12 -21.53
N THR A 465 15.10 22.81 -21.36
CA THR A 465 15.03 22.15 -20.06
C THR A 465 16.39 21.92 -19.39
N GLY A 466 17.47 22.05 -20.16
CA GLY A 466 18.82 21.69 -19.77
C GLY A 466 19.17 20.20 -19.96
N TRP A 467 18.21 19.35 -20.27
CA TRP A 467 18.45 17.94 -20.60
C TRP A 467 19.00 17.78 -22.01
N GLN A 468 19.88 16.79 -22.19
CA GLN A 468 20.39 16.31 -23.47
C GLN A 468 20.01 14.83 -23.63
N VAL A 469 19.24 14.49 -24.67
CA VAL A 469 18.81 13.11 -24.96
C VAL A 469 19.69 12.51 -26.05
N GLN A 470 20.33 11.39 -25.73
CA GLN A 470 21.11 10.57 -26.67
C GLN A 470 20.25 9.39 -27.12
N LEU A 471 19.92 9.37 -28.42
CA LEU A 471 19.14 8.28 -29.03
C LEU A 471 20.09 7.09 -29.33
N MET A 472 19.99 6.01 -28.52
CA MET A 472 20.94 4.91 -28.53
C MET A 472 20.56 3.78 -29.49
N SER A 473 19.28 3.68 -29.91
CA SER A 473 18.78 2.61 -30.78
C SER A 473 18.79 2.93 -32.27
N ILE A 474 19.47 4.01 -32.68
CA ILE A 474 19.66 4.30 -34.10
C ILE A 474 20.46 3.16 -34.75
N GLY A 475 19.93 2.60 -35.83
CA GLY A 475 20.54 1.48 -36.55
C GLY A 475 20.61 0.15 -35.75
N GLN A 476 19.78 -0.01 -34.70
CA GLN A 476 19.62 -1.30 -34.02
C GLN A 476 18.76 -2.22 -34.87
N GLY A 477 19.21 -3.49 -35.02
CA GLY A 477 18.43 -4.54 -35.67
C GLY A 477 17.22 -4.98 -34.84
N ASN A 478 16.36 -5.83 -35.43
CA ASN A 478 15.24 -6.41 -34.71
C ASN A 478 15.73 -7.36 -33.60
N ILE A 479 15.12 -7.24 -32.42
CA ILE A 479 15.35 -8.13 -31.28
C ILE A 479 14.30 -9.25 -31.35
N GLY A 480 14.70 -10.45 -31.79
CA GLY A 480 13.81 -11.61 -31.85
C GLY A 480 13.43 -12.10 -30.45
N SER A 481 12.24 -12.67 -30.33
CA SER A 481 11.69 -13.15 -29.05
C SER A 481 12.53 -14.27 -28.43
N ASN A 482 13.07 -15.20 -29.22
CA ASN A 482 13.99 -16.23 -28.71
C ASN A 482 15.29 -15.66 -28.14
N LEU A 483 15.81 -14.58 -28.75
CA LEU A 483 16.99 -13.88 -28.24
C LEU A 483 16.66 -13.25 -26.88
N GLU A 484 15.52 -12.59 -26.79
CA GLU A 484 15.03 -11.96 -25.56
C GLU A 484 14.85 -13.01 -24.44
N TYR A 485 14.11 -14.08 -24.71
CA TYR A 485 13.86 -15.15 -23.74
C TYR A 485 15.17 -15.74 -23.18
N ARG A 486 16.09 -16.15 -24.06
CA ARG A 486 17.38 -16.75 -23.67
C ARG A 486 18.28 -15.76 -22.91
N PHE A 487 18.31 -14.49 -23.33
CA PHE A 487 19.09 -13.47 -22.66
C PHE A 487 18.60 -13.24 -21.23
N PHE A 488 17.29 -13.08 -21.03
CA PHE A 488 16.74 -12.92 -19.69
C PHE A 488 16.82 -14.19 -18.85
N MET A 489 16.68 -15.35 -19.43
CA MET A 489 16.90 -16.62 -18.74
C MET A 489 18.31 -16.70 -18.16
N ASP A 490 19.34 -16.35 -18.93
CA ASP A 490 20.73 -16.34 -18.49
C ASP A 490 21.01 -15.18 -17.50
N LEU A 491 20.54 -13.97 -17.78
CA LEU A 491 20.71 -12.80 -16.92
C LEU A 491 20.13 -13.02 -15.52
N LEU A 492 18.93 -13.60 -15.43
CA LEU A 492 18.22 -13.86 -14.18
C LEU A 492 18.68 -15.16 -13.50
N SER A 493 19.40 -16.06 -14.18
CA SER A 493 20.00 -17.24 -13.55
C SER A 493 21.11 -16.87 -12.58
N GLY A 494 21.73 -15.69 -12.74
CA GLY A 494 22.89 -15.25 -11.99
C GLY A 494 24.19 -15.88 -12.46
N ASN A 495 24.18 -16.57 -13.61
CA ASN A 495 25.38 -17.14 -14.20
C ASN A 495 26.25 -16.03 -14.82
N LEU A 496 27.25 -15.59 -14.08
CA LEU A 496 28.19 -14.54 -14.48
C LEU A 496 29.30 -15.02 -15.43
N GLU A 497 29.36 -16.33 -15.77
CA GLU A 497 30.40 -16.90 -16.65
C GLU A 497 30.40 -16.23 -18.03
N ARG A 498 29.27 -15.70 -18.46
CA ARG A 498 29.16 -14.98 -19.75
C ARG A 498 29.54 -13.48 -19.66
N GLY A 499 30.10 -13.02 -18.53
CA GLY A 499 30.56 -11.65 -18.38
C GLY A 499 29.43 -10.61 -18.25
N LEU A 500 28.18 -11.05 -18.04
CA LEU A 500 27.07 -10.17 -17.76
C LEU A 500 27.15 -9.66 -16.32
N PHE A 501 26.39 -8.61 -16.05
CA PHE A 501 26.20 -8.01 -14.74
C PHE A 501 25.03 -8.69 -14.01
N THR A 502 24.94 -8.53 -12.70
CA THR A 502 23.72 -8.86 -11.96
C THR A 502 22.72 -7.73 -12.11
N ILE A 503 21.45 -8.06 -12.38
CA ILE A 503 20.36 -7.10 -12.45
C ILE A 503 19.57 -7.11 -11.15
N GLN A 504 19.19 -5.92 -10.68
CA GLN A 504 18.31 -5.74 -9.53
C GLN A 504 17.29 -4.64 -9.82
N PHE A 505 16.06 -4.84 -9.36
CA PHE A 505 14.92 -3.95 -9.56
C PHE A 505 14.49 -3.33 -8.22
N ASP A 506 14.13 -2.06 -8.23
CA ASP A 506 13.48 -1.44 -7.10
C ASP A 506 12.06 -2.02 -6.95
N GLN A 507 11.80 -2.68 -5.83
CA GLN A 507 10.55 -3.39 -5.60
C GLN A 507 9.33 -2.45 -5.62
N TYR A 508 9.50 -1.21 -5.17
CA TYR A 508 8.42 -0.25 -5.00
C TYR A 508 8.32 0.75 -6.15
N ASN A 509 9.46 1.26 -6.59
CA ASN A 509 9.52 2.22 -7.71
C ASN A 509 9.34 1.58 -9.09
N CYS A 510 9.39 0.24 -9.16
CA CYS A 510 9.16 -0.56 -10.35
C CYS A 510 8.10 -1.64 -10.10
N SER A 511 7.04 -1.31 -9.35
CA SER A 511 6.02 -2.26 -8.92
C SER A 511 5.16 -2.80 -10.07
N ASN A 512 4.87 -1.97 -11.07
CA ASN A 512 4.12 -2.42 -12.24
C ASN A 512 5.00 -3.28 -13.16
N LEU A 513 6.26 -2.88 -13.40
CA LEU A 513 7.23 -3.71 -14.12
C LEU A 513 7.39 -5.09 -13.46
N LYS A 514 7.48 -5.11 -12.12
CA LYS A 514 7.53 -6.35 -11.34
C LYS A 514 6.29 -7.21 -11.62
N SER A 515 5.08 -6.63 -11.53
CA SER A 515 3.83 -7.32 -11.82
C SER A 515 3.82 -7.88 -13.24
N GLU A 516 4.16 -7.07 -14.25
CA GLU A 516 4.25 -7.53 -15.64
C GLU A 516 5.25 -8.71 -15.81
N MET A 517 6.42 -8.65 -15.15
CA MET A 517 7.40 -9.74 -15.22
C MET A 517 6.90 -11.04 -14.58
N GLU A 518 6.14 -10.93 -13.50
CA GLU A 518 5.61 -12.06 -12.75
C GLU A 518 4.46 -12.78 -13.49
N ILE A 519 3.64 -12.04 -14.24
CA ILE A 519 2.46 -12.61 -14.93
C ILE A 519 2.69 -12.90 -16.41
N THR A 520 3.79 -12.42 -17.00
CA THR A 520 4.05 -12.63 -18.43
C THR A 520 4.31 -14.11 -18.73
N GLY A 521 3.33 -14.76 -19.35
CA GLY A 521 3.43 -16.14 -19.80
C GLY A 521 4.21 -16.30 -21.11
N THR A 522 4.46 -17.56 -21.49
CA THR A 522 5.06 -17.95 -22.75
C THR A 522 4.03 -18.52 -23.72
N LYS A 523 4.26 -18.32 -25.01
CA LYS A 523 3.57 -19.01 -26.09
C LYS A 523 4.60 -19.52 -27.09
N THR A 524 4.49 -20.79 -27.50
CA THR A 524 5.30 -21.35 -28.59
C THR A 524 4.60 -21.09 -29.90
N VAL A 525 5.30 -20.46 -30.85
CA VAL A 525 4.81 -20.17 -32.18
C VAL A 525 5.68 -20.93 -33.18
N SER A 526 5.05 -21.76 -34.02
CA SER A 526 5.73 -22.44 -35.14
C SER A 526 5.88 -21.47 -36.31
N ARG A 527 7.08 -21.34 -36.85
CA ARG A 527 7.35 -20.57 -38.06
C ARG A 527 7.19 -21.42 -39.30
N SER A 528 6.99 -20.79 -40.44
CA SER A 528 6.85 -21.43 -41.76
C SER A 528 8.07 -22.29 -42.18
N ASN A 529 9.23 -22.05 -41.56
CA ASN A 529 10.45 -22.80 -41.76
C ASN A 529 10.60 -24.02 -40.83
N GLY A 530 9.55 -24.42 -40.10
CA GLY A 530 9.55 -25.57 -39.18
C GLY A 530 10.22 -25.31 -37.83
N SER A 531 10.78 -24.11 -37.57
CA SER A 531 11.36 -23.77 -36.26
C SER A 531 10.30 -23.29 -35.29
N SER A 532 10.45 -23.62 -34.02
CA SER A 532 9.60 -23.11 -32.93
C SER A 532 10.25 -21.91 -32.25
N GLU A 533 9.47 -20.89 -31.93
CA GLU A 533 9.91 -19.70 -31.24
C GLU A 533 9.07 -19.49 -29.96
N ILE A 534 9.76 -19.23 -28.84
CA ILE A 534 9.11 -18.83 -27.59
C ILE A 534 8.88 -17.32 -27.65
N VAL A 535 7.64 -16.90 -27.48
CA VAL A 535 7.24 -15.49 -27.48
C VAL A 535 6.48 -15.16 -26.20
N LYS A 536 6.49 -13.88 -25.82
CA LYS A 536 5.63 -13.37 -24.73
C LYS A 536 4.16 -13.57 -25.09
N LEU A 537 3.38 -14.00 -24.12
CA LEU A 537 1.92 -14.01 -24.23
C LEU A 537 1.40 -12.58 -23.98
N LYS A 538 0.94 -11.91 -25.03
CA LYS A 538 0.51 -10.51 -25.00
C LYS A 538 -1.01 -10.33 -24.86
N THR A 539 -1.67 -11.18 -24.09
CA THR A 539 -3.12 -11.05 -23.83
C THR A 539 -3.44 -9.79 -23.03
N GLY A 540 -2.57 -9.43 -22.11
CA GLY A 540 -2.70 -8.21 -21.28
C GLY A 540 -2.67 -6.89 -22.06
N ASP A 541 -2.01 -6.85 -23.23
CA ASP A 541 -1.94 -5.64 -24.06
C ASP A 541 -3.29 -5.20 -24.66
N LYS A 542 -4.31 -6.07 -24.61
CA LYS A 542 -5.67 -5.81 -25.11
C LYS A 542 -6.66 -5.41 -24.01
N LEU A 543 -6.21 -5.33 -22.77
CA LEU A 543 -7.03 -5.01 -21.62
C LEU A 543 -7.43 -3.51 -21.60
N PRO A 544 -8.47 -3.14 -20.82
CA PRO A 544 -8.81 -1.75 -20.59
C PRO A 544 -7.62 -0.93 -20.09
N THR A 545 -7.61 0.35 -20.44
CA THR A 545 -6.48 1.26 -20.24
C THR A 545 -5.97 1.32 -18.78
N ASN A 546 -6.88 1.28 -17.81
CA ASN A 546 -6.55 1.33 -16.38
C ASN A 546 -5.78 0.09 -15.88
N ARG A 547 -5.81 -1.01 -16.63
CA ARG A 547 -5.16 -2.27 -16.28
C ARG A 547 -3.80 -2.48 -16.96
N LEU A 548 -3.54 -1.75 -18.05
CA LEU A 548 -2.30 -1.87 -18.80
C LEU A 548 -1.03 -1.76 -17.93
N PRO A 549 -0.92 -0.86 -16.94
CA PRO A 549 0.31 -0.72 -16.17
C PRO A 549 0.77 -1.99 -15.43
N LYS A 550 -0.16 -2.85 -15.02
CA LYS A 550 0.16 -4.04 -14.23
C LYS A 550 0.12 -5.34 -15.00
N GLU A 551 -0.61 -5.37 -16.11
CA GLU A 551 -0.99 -6.63 -16.76
C GLU A 551 -0.62 -6.67 -18.25
N SER A 552 -0.12 -5.58 -18.83
CA SER A 552 0.41 -5.56 -20.19
C SER A 552 1.85 -6.08 -20.23
N THR A 553 2.48 -5.98 -21.39
CA THR A 553 3.92 -6.25 -21.57
C THR A 553 4.72 -4.99 -21.91
N ASN A 554 4.14 -3.81 -21.78
CA ASN A 554 4.75 -2.55 -22.25
C ASN A 554 6.00 -2.16 -21.43
N LEU A 555 5.95 -2.26 -20.09
CA LEU A 555 7.13 -2.00 -19.25
C LEU A 555 8.20 -3.06 -19.41
N THR A 556 7.82 -4.33 -19.58
CA THR A 556 8.77 -5.40 -19.89
C THR A 556 9.38 -5.25 -21.28
N ASP A 557 8.65 -4.69 -22.25
CA ASP A 557 9.21 -4.36 -23.56
C ASP A 557 10.15 -3.13 -23.48
N ALA A 558 9.83 -2.12 -22.67
CA ALA A 558 10.77 -1.05 -22.37
C ALA A 558 12.06 -1.57 -21.72
N LEU A 559 11.94 -2.47 -20.73
CA LEU A 559 13.09 -3.16 -20.12
C LEU A 559 13.91 -3.95 -21.15
N LYS A 560 13.26 -4.62 -22.07
CA LYS A 560 13.91 -5.34 -23.18
C LYS A 560 14.86 -4.43 -23.96
N TYR A 561 14.40 -3.23 -24.37
CA TYR A 561 15.25 -2.30 -25.13
C TYR A 561 16.41 -1.76 -24.27
N LEU A 562 16.20 -1.55 -23.00
CA LEU A 562 17.25 -1.13 -22.06
C LEU A 562 18.33 -2.22 -21.91
N MET A 563 17.95 -3.49 -21.83
CA MET A 563 18.85 -4.61 -21.54
C MET A 563 19.49 -5.21 -22.80
N LEU A 564 18.76 -5.35 -23.90
CA LEU A 564 19.26 -5.96 -25.12
C LEU A 564 19.94 -4.95 -26.07
N ARG A 565 20.82 -4.12 -25.54
CA ARG A 565 21.67 -3.23 -26.31
C ARG A 565 22.83 -3.97 -26.98
N LYS A 566 23.35 -3.42 -28.07
CA LYS A 566 24.37 -4.08 -28.91
C LYS A 566 25.57 -4.58 -28.11
N GLU A 567 26.07 -3.76 -27.18
CA GLU A 567 27.23 -4.06 -26.35
C GLU A 567 27.00 -5.29 -25.48
N TRP A 568 25.86 -5.36 -24.82
CA TRP A 568 25.53 -6.46 -23.90
C TRP A 568 25.16 -7.75 -24.62
N ILE A 569 24.49 -7.67 -25.77
CA ILE A 569 24.26 -8.82 -26.65
C ILE A 569 25.61 -9.41 -27.13
N ARG A 570 26.58 -8.54 -27.48
CA ARG A 570 27.92 -8.98 -27.88
C ARG A 570 28.64 -9.67 -26.73
N ILE A 571 28.69 -9.09 -25.55
CA ILE A 571 29.29 -9.70 -24.35
C ILE A 571 28.64 -11.04 -24.04
N TRP A 572 27.33 -11.13 -24.04
CA TRP A 572 26.60 -12.36 -23.79
C TRP A 572 26.89 -13.49 -24.80
N LYS A 573 26.99 -13.12 -26.09
CA LYS A 573 27.31 -14.10 -27.15
C LYS A 573 28.77 -14.57 -27.12
N THR A 574 29.71 -13.70 -26.76
CA THR A 574 31.15 -14.00 -26.83
C THR A 574 31.72 -14.55 -25.52
N GLY A 575 31.01 -14.36 -24.39
CA GLY A 575 31.52 -14.69 -23.05
C GLY A 575 32.77 -13.90 -22.62
N ARG A 576 33.16 -12.88 -23.36
CA ARG A 576 34.34 -12.06 -23.07
C ARG A 576 33.93 -10.70 -22.48
N ASN A 577 34.39 -10.41 -21.26
CA ASN A 577 34.41 -9.06 -20.75
C ASN A 577 35.28 -8.21 -21.67
N LEU A 578 34.69 -7.28 -22.40
CA LEU A 578 35.46 -6.21 -22.99
C LEU A 578 35.94 -5.35 -21.81
N SER A 579 37.20 -5.54 -21.40
CA SER A 579 37.89 -4.54 -20.62
C SER A 579 37.79 -3.26 -21.42
N VAL A 580 36.99 -2.31 -20.94
CA VAL A 580 36.92 -0.97 -21.52
C VAL A 580 38.29 -0.34 -21.28
N ALA A 581 39.13 -0.43 -22.25
CA ALA A 581 40.24 0.49 -22.40
C ALA A 581 39.66 1.88 -22.73
N SER A 582 39.17 2.57 -21.71
CA SER A 582 39.02 4.02 -21.75
C SER A 582 40.34 4.60 -21.37
N ARG A 583 41.24 4.68 -22.29
CA ARG A 583 42.33 5.65 -22.32
C ARG A 583 42.12 6.49 -23.57
N MET A 584 41.63 7.64 -23.38
CA MET A 584 41.89 9.03 -23.79
C MET A 584 40.63 9.85 -23.69
#